data_74bde4d3e563ce83a08cab1b1c05b131
#
_entry.id   74bde4d3e563ce83a08cab1b1c05b131
#
_cell.length_a   1.000
_cell.length_b   1.000
_cell.length_c   1.000
_cell.angle_alpha   90.00
_cell.angle_beta   90.00
_cell.angle_gamma   90.00
#
_symmetry.space_group_name_H-M   'P 1'
#
loop_
_entity.id
_entity.type
_entity.pdbx_description
1 polymer ?
#
loop_
_entity_poly.entity_id
_entity_poly.type
_entity_poly.pdbx_seq_one_letter_code
_entity_poly.pdbx_strand_id
1 'polypeptide(L)'
;MQRLDLERGRHNFDDAKIWAHKAEVFFPGDEDKKFVRYSLIETALRQNDLPTATRLINEMSDKEKEEAQSLIERYDLAHSGRIVGNINLQHRTSSPTKQHNEFSQNYAIYTPKTDNGHDVYVRYLETHSPVGRSDLNAQFVGVGSELNFYPFNMNLEVGQGIKLNKRTYVTSDLSYELNQRWKFNLSGHLNGSQVPVRAAAQNVYTKGGGVSSTYTYSDWFILGAGVYFSDFSDDNLRRDANLWLNIQTFKHDRWTLTNNFRVDYMKNKTIVSADYYNPSKAVGNRRRKRLASVS
;
A
#
# COMPACT_ATOMS: atom_id res chain seq x y z
N MET A 1 -33.48 6.85 -0.29
CA MET A 1 -32.44 7.76 -0.76
C MET A 1 -31.52 8.26 0.37
N GLN A 2 -31.97 9.05 1.33
CA GLN A 2 -31.11 9.59 2.40
C GLN A 2 -30.27 8.54 3.15
N ARG A 3 -30.81 7.32 3.38
CA ARG A 3 -30.07 6.25 4.06
C ARG A 3 -28.97 5.65 3.20
N LEU A 4 -29.17 5.55 1.90
CA LEU A 4 -28.15 5.15 0.94
C LEU A 4 -26.95 6.11 0.99
N ASP A 5 -27.20 7.42 0.95
CA ASP A 5 -26.15 8.45 1.02
C ASP A 5 -25.45 8.45 2.38
N LEU A 6 -26.22 8.22 3.47
CA LEU A 6 -25.66 8.13 4.82
C LEU A 6 -24.71 6.94 4.96
N GLU A 7 -25.09 5.74 4.50
CA GLU A 7 -24.25 4.54 4.59
C GLU A 7 -23.03 4.68 3.69
N ARG A 8 -23.18 5.26 2.49
CA ARG A 8 -22.05 5.58 1.60
C ARG A 8 -21.09 6.59 2.24
N GLY A 9 -21.62 7.63 2.88
CA GLY A 9 -20.82 8.63 3.60
C GLY A 9 -20.11 8.07 4.84
N ARG A 10 -20.59 6.95 5.39
CA ARG A 10 -19.98 6.22 6.49
C ARG A 10 -19.04 5.11 6.01
N HIS A 11 -18.81 5.01 4.71
CA HIS A 11 -18.05 3.90 4.09
C HIS A 11 -18.65 2.51 4.35
N ASN A 12 -19.95 2.45 4.63
CA ASN A 12 -20.69 1.19 4.72
C ASN A 12 -21.19 0.77 3.34
N PHE A 13 -20.27 0.42 2.44
CA PHE A 13 -20.60 0.19 1.03
C PHE A 13 -21.48 -1.02 0.79
N ASP A 14 -21.37 -2.08 1.60
CA ASP A 14 -22.24 -3.25 1.48
C ASP A 14 -23.68 -2.89 1.88
N ASP A 15 -23.85 -2.14 2.97
CA ASP A 15 -25.17 -1.62 3.35
C ASP A 15 -25.70 -0.63 2.31
N ALA A 16 -24.84 0.20 1.72
CA ALA A 16 -25.21 1.11 0.65
C ALA A 16 -25.74 0.34 -0.58
N LYS A 17 -25.11 -0.76 -0.99
CA LYS A 17 -25.59 -1.65 -2.06
C LYS A 17 -26.95 -2.26 -1.73
N ILE A 18 -27.14 -2.75 -0.49
CA ILE A 18 -28.44 -3.29 -0.03
C ILE A 18 -29.53 -2.22 -0.10
N TRP A 19 -29.23 -0.99 0.34
CA TRP A 19 -30.20 0.11 0.28
C TRP A 19 -30.47 0.59 -1.14
N ALA A 20 -29.47 0.51 -2.04
CA ALA A 20 -29.66 0.78 -3.46
C ALA A 20 -30.66 -0.21 -4.08
N HIS A 21 -30.48 -1.51 -3.89
CA HIS A 21 -31.42 -2.52 -4.39
C HIS A 21 -32.83 -2.38 -3.80
N LYS A 22 -32.94 -2.04 -2.51
CA LYS A 22 -34.26 -1.74 -1.92
C LYS A 22 -34.91 -0.51 -2.57
N ALA A 23 -34.13 0.53 -2.83
CA ALA A 23 -34.62 1.74 -3.48
C ALA A 23 -35.15 1.47 -4.89
N GLU A 24 -34.51 0.62 -5.70
CA GLU A 24 -35.01 0.20 -7.02
C GLU A 24 -36.38 -0.42 -6.97
N VAL A 25 -36.70 -1.19 -5.91
CA VAL A 25 -37.98 -1.85 -5.72
C VAL A 25 -39.05 -0.87 -5.26
N PHE A 26 -38.72 0.03 -4.33
CA PHE A 26 -39.70 0.95 -3.72
C PHE A 26 -39.94 2.23 -4.53
N PHE A 27 -39.01 2.60 -5.39
CA PHE A 27 -39.04 3.81 -6.19
C PHE A 27 -38.82 3.45 -7.67
N PRO A 28 -39.87 3.00 -8.38
CA PRO A 28 -39.74 2.50 -9.76
C PRO A 28 -39.62 3.61 -10.81
N GLY A 29 -39.67 4.88 -10.42
CA GLY A 29 -39.51 6.01 -11.33
C GLY A 29 -38.18 6.07 -12.03
N ASP A 30 -38.12 6.58 -13.27
CA ASP A 30 -36.88 6.59 -14.05
C ASP A 30 -35.80 7.47 -13.43
N GLU A 31 -36.16 8.59 -12.82
CA GLU A 31 -35.23 9.47 -12.11
C GLU A 31 -34.65 8.79 -10.85
N ASP A 32 -35.46 8.02 -10.13
CA ASP A 32 -35.01 7.27 -8.97
C ASP A 32 -34.03 6.16 -9.35
N LYS A 33 -34.31 5.45 -10.45
CA LYS A 33 -33.39 4.43 -10.98
C LYS A 33 -32.07 5.02 -11.42
N LYS A 34 -32.09 6.20 -12.06
CA LYS A 34 -30.88 6.95 -12.39
C LYS A 34 -30.05 7.27 -11.15
N PHE A 35 -30.66 7.84 -10.12
CA PHE A 35 -29.99 8.16 -8.88
C PHE A 35 -29.36 6.93 -8.22
N VAL A 36 -30.09 5.79 -8.18
CA VAL A 36 -29.55 4.54 -7.64
C VAL A 36 -28.35 4.05 -8.44
N ARG A 37 -28.42 4.10 -9.78
CA ARG A 37 -27.32 3.72 -10.66
C ARG A 37 -26.09 4.57 -10.38
N TYR A 38 -26.21 5.88 -10.31
CA TYR A 38 -25.08 6.79 -10.02
C TYR A 38 -24.47 6.50 -8.63
N SER A 39 -25.30 6.22 -7.63
CA SER A 39 -24.85 5.85 -6.30
C SER A 39 -24.10 4.52 -6.28
N LEU A 40 -24.53 3.54 -7.08
CA LEU A 40 -23.84 2.26 -7.22
C LEU A 40 -22.49 2.41 -7.93
N ILE A 41 -22.44 3.21 -9.01
CA ILE A 41 -21.18 3.49 -9.72
C ILE A 41 -20.18 4.18 -8.77
N GLU A 42 -20.62 5.20 -8.04
CA GLU A 42 -19.75 5.86 -7.06
C GLU A 42 -19.26 4.92 -5.97
N THR A 43 -20.12 4.03 -5.50
CA THR A 43 -19.77 3.01 -4.51
C THR A 43 -18.73 2.05 -5.07
N ALA A 44 -18.92 1.58 -6.30
CA ALA A 44 -17.97 0.69 -6.99
C ALA A 44 -16.60 1.37 -7.19
N LEU A 45 -16.57 2.62 -7.64
CA LEU A 45 -15.34 3.39 -7.79
C LEU A 45 -14.59 3.55 -6.45
N ARG A 46 -15.30 3.82 -5.36
CA ARG A 46 -14.71 3.93 -4.02
C ARG A 46 -14.15 2.61 -3.49
N GLN A 47 -14.74 1.48 -3.87
CA GLN A 47 -14.26 0.13 -3.55
C GLN A 47 -13.19 -0.37 -4.51
N ASN A 48 -12.80 0.41 -5.53
CA ASN A 48 -11.95 -0.02 -6.64
C ASN A 48 -12.51 -1.26 -7.38
N ASP A 49 -13.83 -1.42 -7.37
CA ASP A 49 -14.57 -2.45 -8.12
C ASP A 49 -14.85 -1.92 -9.53
N LEU A 50 -13.78 -1.78 -10.33
CA LEU A 50 -13.86 -1.22 -11.67
C LEU A 50 -14.73 -2.04 -12.61
N PRO A 51 -14.74 -3.39 -12.58
CA PRO A 51 -15.65 -4.19 -13.42
C PRO A 51 -17.12 -3.80 -13.22
N THR A 52 -17.55 -3.63 -11.97
CA THR A 52 -18.93 -3.21 -11.68
C THR A 52 -19.19 -1.78 -12.15
N ALA A 53 -18.26 -0.86 -11.91
CA ALA A 53 -18.39 0.53 -12.38
C ALA A 53 -18.48 0.59 -13.92
N THR A 54 -17.60 -0.10 -14.64
CA THR A 54 -17.59 -0.17 -16.11
C THR A 54 -18.90 -0.71 -16.65
N ARG A 55 -19.40 -1.82 -16.10
CA ARG A 55 -20.69 -2.38 -16.51
C ARG A 55 -21.83 -1.39 -16.37
N LEU A 56 -21.95 -0.75 -15.20
CA LEU A 56 -23.02 0.20 -14.93
C LEU A 56 -22.94 1.46 -15.80
N ILE A 57 -21.72 1.95 -16.12
CA ILE A 57 -21.52 3.10 -17.01
C ILE A 57 -21.86 2.74 -18.45
N ASN A 58 -21.57 1.52 -18.89
CA ASN A 58 -21.93 1.05 -20.23
C ASN A 58 -23.46 0.89 -20.41
N GLU A 59 -24.22 0.71 -19.34
CA GLU A 59 -25.67 0.70 -19.33
C GLU A 59 -26.31 2.11 -19.37
N MET A 60 -25.51 3.19 -19.23
CA MET A 60 -25.99 4.56 -19.29
C MET A 60 -26.17 5.04 -20.74
N SER A 61 -27.25 5.76 -20.98
CA SER A 61 -27.44 6.50 -22.23
C SER A 61 -26.47 7.71 -22.32
N ASP A 62 -26.23 8.23 -23.52
CA ASP A 62 -25.36 9.41 -23.72
C ASP A 62 -25.85 10.63 -22.93
N LYS A 63 -27.18 10.81 -22.85
CA LYS A 63 -27.77 11.88 -22.04
C LYS A 63 -27.49 11.71 -20.55
N GLU A 64 -27.59 10.49 -20.02
CA GLU A 64 -27.26 10.23 -18.62
C GLU A 64 -25.76 10.46 -18.32
N LYS A 65 -24.86 10.13 -19.27
CA LYS A 65 -23.44 10.43 -19.16
C LYS A 65 -23.15 11.92 -19.12
N GLU A 66 -23.83 12.72 -19.95
CA GLU A 66 -23.71 14.17 -19.92
C GLU A 66 -24.20 14.75 -18.57
N GLU A 67 -25.35 14.29 -18.07
CA GLU A 67 -25.90 14.71 -16.77
C GLU A 67 -24.99 14.31 -15.58
N ALA A 68 -24.22 13.21 -15.70
CA ALA A 68 -23.34 12.67 -14.68
C ALA A 68 -21.85 12.94 -14.95
N GLN A 69 -21.50 14.03 -15.63
CA GLN A 69 -20.15 14.33 -16.09
C GLN A 69 -19.09 14.17 -14.99
N SER A 70 -19.33 14.65 -13.78
CA SER A 70 -18.36 14.52 -12.67
C SER A 70 -18.10 13.07 -12.25
N LEU A 71 -19.08 12.19 -12.46
CA LEU A 71 -18.94 10.76 -12.19
C LEU A 71 -18.12 10.09 -13.32
N ILE A 72 -18.36 10.46 -14.56
CA ILE A 72 -17.58 9.99 -15.71
C ILE A 72 -16.14 10.45 -15.61
N GLU A 73 -15.87 11.70 -15.26
CA GLU A 73 -14.51 12.21 -15.04
C GLU A 73 -13.75 11.40 -13.97
N ARG A 74 -14.42 11.01 -12.90
CA ARG A 74 -13.83 10.15 -11.85
C ARG A 74 -13.55 8.73 -12.36
N TYR A 75 -14.42 8.20 -13.18
CA TYR A 75 -14.23 6.89 -13.82
C TYR A 75 -13.04 6.94 -14.77
N ASP A 76 -12.95 7.95 -15.62
CA ASP A 76 -11.84 8.15 -16.55
C ASP A 76 -10.51 8.34 -15.79
N LEU A 77 -10.54 9.09 -14.69
CA LEU A 77 -9.37 9.26 -13.84
C LEU A 77 -8.94 7.92 -13.20
N ALA A 78 -9.88 7.08 -12.78
CA ALA A 78 -9.59 5.76 -12.21
C ALA A 78 -8.97 4.79 -13.25
N HIS A 79 -9.24 5.00 -14.54
CA HIS A 79 -8.66 4.24 -15.67
C HIS A 79 -7.40 4.87 -16.26
N SER A 80 -7.06 6.11 -15.89
CA SER A 80 -5.91 6.80 -16.46
C SER A 80 -4.57 6.17 -16.03
N GLY A 81 -3.55 6.33 -16.88
CA GLY A 81 -2.18 6.03 -16.49
C GLY A 81 -1.71 6.97 -15.38
N ARG A 82 -0.77 6.49 -14.54
CA ARG A 82 -0.28 7.27 -13.41
C ARG A 82 1.24 7.21 -13.28
N ILE A 83 1.81 8.27 -12.76
CA ILE A 83 3.21 8.33 -12.35
C ILE A 83 3.24 8.48 -10.84
N VAL A 84 3.98 7.61 -10.18
CA VAL A 84 4.16 7.63 -8.71
C VAL A 84 5.62 7.88 -8.43
N GLY A 85 5.92 8.85 -7.56
CA GLY A 85 7.26 9.17 -7.10
C GLY A 85 7.27 9.31 -5.58
N ASN A 86 8.22 8.63 -4.92
CA ASN A 86 8.45 8.77 -3.50
C ASN A 86 9.93 9.03 -3.24
N ILE A 87 10.21 10.04 -2.43
CA ILE A 87 11.56 10.37 -1.97
C ILE A 87 11.54 10.32 -0.45
N ASN A 88 12.50 9.58 0.13
CA ASN A 88 12.65 9.47 1.56
C ASN A 88 14.07 9.87 1.97
N LEU A 89 14.17 10.80 2.89
CA LEU A 89 15.42 11.27 3.50
C LEU A 89 15.41 10.88 4.98
N GLN A 90 16.40 10.10 5.39
CA GLN A 90 16.54 9.70 6.79
C GLN A 90 17.90 10.15 7.32
N HIS A 91 17.86 10.92 8.40
CA HIS A 91 19.07 11.25 9.14
C HIS A 91 19.24 10.24 10.28
N ARG A 92 20.39 9.54 10.28
CA ARG A 92 20.70 8.55 11.32
C ARG A 92 21.89 9.02 12.14
N THR A 93 21.69 9.12 13.44
CA THR A 93 22.71 9.56 14.41
C THR A 93 23.33 8.41 15.18
N SER A 94 22.85 7.16 14.98
CA SER A 94 23.27 5.99 15.76
C SER A 94 24.51 5.32 15.20
N SER A 95 25.49 5.07 16.10
CA SER A 95 26.70 4.24 15.89
C SER A 95 26.39 2.86 15.25
N PRO A 96 27.32 2.23 14.48
CA PRO A 96 28.77 2.46 14.52
C PRO A 96 29.29 3.50 13.52
N THR A 97 28.48 3.96 12.62
CA THR A 97 28.86 5.00 11.69
C THR A 97 28.28 6.32 12.17
N LYS A 98 29.15 7.27 12.38
CA LYS A 98 28.79 8.65 12.71
C LYS A 98 27.74 9.16 11.72
N GLN A 99 26.95 10.11 12.16
CA GLN A 99 25.88 10.81 11.43
C GLN A 99 25.93 10.64 9.91
N HIS A 100 24.95 9.97 9.32
CA HIS A 100 24.83 9.87 7.87
C HIS A 100 23.38 10.06 7.44
N ASN A 101 23.21 10.63 6.28
CA ASN A 101 21.93 10.77 5.62
C ASN A 101 21.73 9.57 4.69
N GLU A 102 20.66 8.86 4.88
CA GLU A 102 20.21 7.83 3.94
C GLU A 102 19.14 8.45 3.04
N PHE A 103 19.30 8.27 1.74
CA PHE A 103 18.37 8.75 0.73
C PHE A 103 17.79 7.55 -0.02
N SER A 104 16.50 7.53 -0.20
CA SER A 104 15.88 6.57 -1.11
C SER A 104 14.85 7.25 -2.00
N GLN A 105 14.79 6.79 -3.25
CA GLN A 105 13.81 7.23 -4.22
C GLN A 105 13.20 6.03 -4.93
N ASN A 106 11.90 6.14 -5.22
CA ASN A 106 11.13 5.13 -5.90
C ASN A 106 10.22 5.82 -6.92
N TYR A 107 10.35 5.46 -8.18
CA TYR A 107 9.52 5.96 -9.27
C TYR A 107 8.87 4.80 -9.99
N ALA A 108 7.59 4.92 -10.29
CA ALA A 108 6.85 3.95 -11.08
C ALA A 108 5.94 4.66 -12.09
N ILE A 109 5.89 4.11 -13.30
CA ILE A 109 5.01 4.56 -14.37
C ILE A 109 4.07 3.40 -14.68
N TYR A 110 2.77 3.65 -14.56
CA TYR A 110 1.70 2.69 -14.76
C TYR A 110 0.97 2.98 -16.06
N THR A 111 0.61 1.92 -16.78
CA THR A 111 -0.31 2.03 -17.91
C THR A 111 -1.70 2.44 -17.44
N PRO A 112 -2.57 2.92 -18.34
CA PRO A 112 -3.99 2.96 -18.08
C PRO A 112 -4.51 1.59 -17.62
N LYS A 113 -5.48 1.60 -16.69
CA LYS A 113 -6.13 0.38 -16.24
C LYS A 113 -7.06 -0.16 -17.30
N THR A 114 -7.14 -1.48 -17.40
CA THR A 114 -8.17 -2.17 -18.18
C THR A 114 -9.54 -2.05 -17.51
N ASP A 115 -10.62 -2.38 -18.20
CA ASP A 115 -11.99 -2.43 -17.65
C ASP A 115 -12.11 -3.35 -16.42
N ASN A 116 -11.24 -4.35 -16.32
CA ASN A 116 -11.14 -5.23 -15.15
C ASN A 116 -10.26 -4.64 -14.02
N GLY A 117 -9.72 -3.45 -14.20
CA GLY A 117 -8.91 -2.76 -13.20
C GLY A 117 -7.45 -3.24 -13.14
N HIS A 118 -6.97 -3.97 -14.15
CA HIS A 118 -5.58 -4.41 -14.23
C HIS A 118 -4.71 -3.35 -14.88
N ASP A 119 -3.49 -3.18 -14.37
CA ASP A 119 -2.46 -2.35 -15.00
C ASP A 119 -1.09 -3.04 -14.95
N VAL A 120 -0.16 -2.50 -15.74
CA VAL A 120 1.24 -2.89 -15.77
C VAL A 120 2.07 -1.66 -15.46
N TYR A 121 3.19 -1.84 -14.79
CA TYR A 121 4.09 -0.74 -14.47
C TYR A 121 5.56 -1.10 -14.68
N VAL A 122 6.36 -0.05 -14.87
CA VAL A 122 7.82 -0.10 -14.76
C VAL A 122 8.22 0.70 -13.54
N ARG A 123 9.12 0.15 -12.73
CA ARG A 123 9.60 0.78 -11.50
C ARG A 123 11.12 0.93 -11.49
N TYR A 124 11.58 2.06 -11.00
CA TYR A 124 12.95 2.31 -10.59
C TYR A 124 13.02 2.59 -9.11
N LEU A 125 13.91 1.90 -8.41
CA LEU A 125 14.17 2.10 -6.99
C LEU A 125 15.66 2.31 -6.78
N GLU A 126 16.01 3.33 -6.01
CA GLU A 126 17.38 3.62 -5.59
C GLU A 126 17.42 3.85 -4.08
N THR A 127 18.43 3.28 -3.44
CA THR A 127 18.75 3.54 -2.03
C THR A 127 20.22 3.86 -1.90
N HIS A 128 20.51 5.03 -1.40
CA HIS A 128 21.83 5.56 -1.17
C HIS A 128 22.10 5.62 0.33
N SER A 129 23.16 4.97 0.79
CA SER A 129 23.52 4.89 2.20
C SER A 129 25.04 5.05 2.36
N PRO A 130 25.53 6.24 2.71
CA PRO A 130 26.93 6.43 2.99
C PRO A 130 27.34 5.69 4.27
N VAL A 131 28.44 4.95 4.22
CA VAL A 131 28.97 4.15 5.31
C VAL A 131 30.46 4.42 5.50
N GLY A 132 30.80 5.20 6.50
CA GLY A 132 32.16 5.61 6.73
C GLY A 132 32.72 6.45 5.56
N ARG A 133 33.74 5.92 4.86
CA ARG A 133 34.28 6.53 3.62
C ARG A 133 33.67 5.96 2.34
N SER A 134 32.81 4.97 2.44
CA SER A 134 32.19 4.29 1.31
C SER A 134 30.80 4.83 1.06
N ASP A 135 30.50 5.07 -0.18
CA ASP A 135 29.22 5.53 -0.66
C ASP A 135 28.49 4.36 -1.33
N LEU A 136 27.57 3.76 -0.59
CA LEU A 136 26.83 2.58 -1.05
C LEU A 136 25.54 2.99 -1.74
N ASN A 137 25.37 2.51 -2.95
CA ASN A 137 24.18 2.79 -3.76
C ASN A 137 23.62 1.50 -4.34
N ALA A 138 22.40 1.13 -3.95
CA ALA A 138 21.65 0.00 -4.48
C ALA A 138 20.58 0.52 -5.44
N GLN A 139 20.54 -0.02 -6.66
CA GLN A 139 19.58 0.36 -7.69
C GLN A 139 18.89 -0.88 -8.25
N PHE A 140 17.60 -0.76 -8.48
CA PHE A 140 16.75 -1.83 -9.00
C PHE A 140 15.83 -1.27 -10.10
N VAL A 141 15.60 -2.08 -11.11
CA VAL A 141 14.58 -1.85 -12.15
C VAL A 141 13.66 -3.05 -12.19
N GLY A 142 12.36 -2.84 -12.25
CA GLY A 142 11.37 -3.89 -12.28
C GLY A 142 10.22 -3.60 -13.22
N VAL A 143 9.54 -4.66 -13.62
CA VAL A 143 8.26 -4.63 -14.32
C VAL A 143 7.28 -5.41 -13.45
N GLY A 144 6.11 -4.85 -13.24
CA GLY A 144 5.08 -5.46 -12.42
C GLY A 144 3.69 -5.25 -12.99
N SER A 145 2.72 -5.90 -12.37
CA SER A 145 1.31 -5.75 -12.67
C SER A 145 0.49 -5.70 -11.40
N GLU A 146 -0.45 -4.77 -11.35
CA GLU A 146 -1.52 -4.76 -10.36
C GLU A 146 -2.74 -5.44 -10.98
N LEU A 147 -3.15 -6.57 -10.40
CA LEU A 147 -4.27 -7.37 -10.83
C LEU A 147 -5.41 -7.22 -9.84
N ASN A 148 -6.53 -6.71 -10.30
CA ASN A 148 -7.72 -6.50 -9.49
C ASN A 148 -8.77 -7.56 -9.81
N PHE A 149 -9.10 -8.39 -8.83
CA PHE A 149 -10.15 -9.40 -8.87
C PHE A 149 -11.03 -9.25 -7.63
N TYR A 150 -11.69 -8.11 -7.50
CA TYR A 150 -12.47 -7.80 -6.29
C TYR A 150 -13.20 -9.03 -5.73
N PRO A 151 -13.06 -9.37 -4.45
CA PRO A 151 -12.40 -8.63 -3.35
C PRO A 151 -10.88 -8.85 -3.20
N PHE A 152 -10.21 -9.44 -4.17
CA PHE A 152 -8.78 -9.67 -4.18
C PHE A 152 -8.06 -8.62 -5.03
N ASN A 153 -6.90 -8.17 -4.52
CA ASN A 153 -5.95 -7.39 -5.31
C ASN A 153 -4.57 -8.04 -5.18
N MET A 154 -3.89 -8.25 -6.30
CA MET A 154 -2.57 -8.85 -6.32
C MET A 154 -1.59 -7.94 -7.06
N ASN A 155 -0.44 -7.70 -6.46
CA ASN A 155 0.69 -7.04 -7.11
C ASN A 155 1.81 -8.06 -7.29
N LEU A 156 2.29 -8.19 -8.51
CA LEU A 156 3.43 -9.06 -8.85
C LEU A 156 4.47 -8.22 -9.56
N GLU A 157 5.72 -8.34 -9.14
CA GLU A 157 6.83 -7.65 -9.78
C GLU A 157 8.04 -8.55 -9.90
N VAL A 158 8.67 -8.51 -11.07
CA VAL A 158 9.97 -9.10 -11.34
C VAL A 158 10.92 -8.01 -11.81
N GLY A 159 12.14 -8.07 -11.35
CA GLY A 159 13.13 -7.06 -11.74
C GLY A 159 14.56 -7.52 -11.51
N GLN A 160 15.45 -6.59 -11.74
CA GLN A 160 16.89 -6.80 -11.67
C GLN A 160 17.54 -5.71 -10.83
N GLY A 161 18.36 -6.11 -9.88
CA GLY A 161 19.34 -5.20 -9.27
C GLY A 161 20.42 -4.85 -10.29
N ILE A 162 20.62 -3.57 -10.54
CA ILE A 162 21.59 -3.07 -11.53
C ILE A 162 22.86 -2.54 -10.88
N LYS A 163 22.79 -2.15 -9.61
CA LYS A 163 23.93 -1.68 -8.85
C LYS A 163 23.92 -2.27 -7.44
N LEU A 164 25.08 -2.62 -6.93
CA LEU A 164 25.39 -3.27 -5.67
C LEU A 164 24.88 -4.71 -5.59
N ASN A 165 23.55 -4.95 -5.61
CA ASN A 165 22.95 -6.27 -5.65
C ASN A 165 22.50 -6.59 -7.07
N LYS A 166 23.32 -7.32 -7.84
CA LYS A 166 23.06 -7.65 -9.25
C LYS A 166 22.27 -8.96 -9.40
N ARG A 167 21.19 -9.12 -8.64
CA ARG A 167 20.35 -10.33 -8.66
C ARG A 167 18.97 -10.01 -9.21
N THR A 168 18.38 -10.98 -9.87
CA THR A 168 16.96 -10.95 -10.20
C THR A 168 16.17 -11.03 -8.90
N TYR A 169 15.15 -10.21 -8.79
CA TYR A 169 14.24 -10.23 -7.66
C TYR A 169 12.80 -10.46 -8.09
N VAL A 170 12.01 -10.96 -7.16
CA VAL A 170 10.56 -11.12 -7.30
C VAL A 170 9.91 -10.59 -6.03
N THR A 171 8.83 -9.84 -6.18
CA THR A 171 7.94 -9.47 -5.07
C THR A 171 6.52 -9.80 -5.42
N SER A 172 5.75 -10.18 -4.42
CA SER A 172 4.31 -10.43 -4.54
C SER A 172 3.59 -9.91 -3.31
N ASP A 173 2.47 -9.24 -3.54
CA ASP A 173 1.56 -8.80 -2.49
C ASP A 173 0.14 -9.18 -2.90
N LEU A 174 -0.54 -9.91 -2.04
CA LEU A 174 -1.95 -10.27 -2.21
C LEU A 174 -2.74 -9.63 -1.09
N SER A 175 -3.74 -8.86 -1.42
CA SER A 175 -4.69 -8.32 -0.45
C SER A 175 -6.08 -8.89 -0.66
N TYR A 176 -6.79 -9.13 0.43
CA TYR A 176 -8.15 -9.63 0.47
C TYR A 176 -9.01 -8.73 1.35
N GLU A 177 -10.06 -8.17 0.79
CA GLU A 177 -11.04 -7.37 1.50
C GLU A 177 -12.20 -8.26 1.93
N LEU A 178 -12.12 -8.79 3.16
CA LEU A 178 -13.18 -9.63 3.73
C LEU A 178 -14.52 -8.88 3.82
N ASN A 179 -14.45 -7.61 4.17
CA ASN A 179 -15.56 -6.65 4.21
C ASN A 179 -14.96 -5.23 4.29
N GLN A 180 -15.80 -4.21 4.36
CA GLN A 180 -15.40 -2.79 4.44
C GLN A 180 -14.47 -2.46 5.62
N ARG A 181 -14.48 -3.30 6.67
CA ARG A 181 -13.71 -3.06 7.91
C ARG A 181 -12.42 -3.85 7.95
N TRP A 182 -12.39 -5.03 7.37
CA TRP A 182 -11.25 -5.94 7.45
C TRP A 182 -10.59 -6.16 6.10
N LYS A 183 -9.32 -5.82 6.04
CA LYS A 183 -8.43 -6.14 4.93
C LYS A 183 -7.24 -6.95 5.43
N PHE A 184 -6.92 -8.02 4.73
CA PHE A 184 -5.78 -8.88 4.98
C PHE A 184 -4.79 -8.75 3.84
N ASN A 185 -3.48 -8.81 4.17
CA ASN A 185 -2.43 -8.79 3.17
C ASN A 185 -1.46 -9.93 3.43
N LEU A 186 -1.06 -10.58 2.35
CA LEU A 186 0.01 -11.58 2.30
C LEU A 186 1.09 -11.05 1.36
N SER A 187 2.32 -10.96 1.84
CA SER A 187 3.46 -10.50 1.04
C SER A 187 4.54 -11.57 0.94
N GLY A 188 5.26 -11.57 -0.18
CA GLY A 188 6.40 -12.43 -0.41
C GLY A 188 7.48 -11.70 -1.21
N HIS A 189 8.75 -12.07 -0.97
CA HIS A 189 9.85 -11.52 -1.73
C HIS A 189 11.03 -12.48 -1.87
N LEU A 190 11.78 -12.31 -2.94
CA LEU A 190 13.04 -12.97 -3.22
C LEU A 190 14.04 -11.92 -3.73
N ASN A 191 15.20 -11.80 -3.12
CA ASN A 191 16.33 -10.93 -3.52
C ASN A 191 16.02 -9.43 -3.69
N GLY A 192 14.90 -8.94 -3.17
CA GLY A 192 14.45 -7.57 -3.38
C GLY A 192 15.18 -6.51 -2.58
N SER A 193 14.64 -5.32 -2.60
CA SER A 193 15.12 -4.13 -1.88
C SER A 193 15.00 -4.20 -0.35
N GLN A 194 14.42 -5.28 0.18
CA GLN A 194 14.30 -5.54 1.62
C GLN A 194 15.64 -5.83 2.30
N VAL A 195 16.69 -6.12 1.50
CA VAL A 195 18.05 -6.28 2.01
C VAL A 195 18.61 -4.90 2.37
N PRO A 196 19.09 -4.68 3.59
CA PRO A 196 19.82 -3.47 3.92
C PRO A 196 21.01 -3.26 2.98
N VAL A 197 21.24 -2.02 2.54
CA VAL A 197 22.28 -1.68 1.55
C VAL A 197 23.65 -2.19 1.98
N ARG A 198 23.95 -2.18 3.27
CA ARG A 198 25.22 -2.71 3.82
C ARG A 198 25.35 -4.22 3.69
N ALA A 199 24.26 -4.95 3.90
CA ALA A 199 24.24 -6.39 3.72
C ALA A 199 24.37 -6.76 2.23
N ALA A 200 23.69 -6.01 1.35
CA ALA A 200 23.84 -6.14 -0.09
C ALA A 200 25.26 -5.91 -0.57
N ALA A 201 26.01 -4.97 0.04
CA ALA A 201 27.42 -4.72 -0.24
C ALA A 201 28.35 -5.91 0.11
N GLN A 202 27.91 -6.78 1.01
CA GLN A 202 28.57 -8.04 1.37
C GLN A 202 27.99 -9.23 0.60
N ASN A 203 27.27 -8.97 -0.50
CA ASN A 203 26.60 -9.98 -1.33
C ASN A 203 25.55 -10.83 -0.57
N VAL A 204 25.02 -10.30 0.52
CA VAL A 204 23.89 -10.92 1.24
C VAL A 204 22.60 -10.64 0.49
N TYR A 205 21.78 -11.65 0.35
CA TYR A 205 20.45 -11.59 -0.26
C TYR A 205 19.40 -12.17 0.68
N THR A 206 18.11 -11.97 0.37
CA THR A 206 17.03 -12.39 1.25
C THR A 206 15.87 -13.01 0.49
N LYS A 207 15.16 -13.89 1.16
CA LYS A 207 13.82 -14.36 0.81
C LYS A 207 12.95 -14.23 2.05
N GLY A 208 11.67 -14.00 1.85
CA GLY A 208 10.79 -13.87 2.98
C GLY A 208 9.37 -13.50 2.59
N GLY A 209 8.59 -13.19 3.60
CA GLY A 209 7.21 -12.79 3.45
C GLY A 209 6.58 -12.45 4.78
N GLY A 210 5.31 -12.10 4.74
CA GLY A 210 4.59 -11.73 5.93
C GLY A 210 3.10 -11.66 5.71
N VAL A 211 2.40 -11.54 6.82
CA VAL A 211 0.95 -11.33 6.83
C VAL A 211 0.65 -10.08 7.65
N SER A 212 -0.33 -9.32 7.21
CA SER A 212 -0.84 -8.17 7.97
C SER A 212 -2.35 -8.07 7.85
N SER A 213 -2.96 -7.40 8.81
CA SER A 213 -4.38 -7.08 8.79
C SER A 213 -4.58 -5.62 9.12
N THR A 214 -5.62 -5.04 8.53
CA THR A 214 -6.05 -3.68 8.81
C THR A 214 -7.53 -3.73 9.15
N TYR A 215 -7.88 -3.07 10.25
CA TYR A 215 -9.26 -2.86 10.68
C TYR A 215 -9.60 -1.38 10.57
N THR A 216 -10.59 -1.04 9.75
CA THR A 216 -11.11 0.30 9.57
C THR A 216 -12.45 0.40 10.28
N TYR A 217 -12.51 1.04 11.42
CA TYR A 217 -13.77 1.32 12.10
C TYR A 217 -14.56 2.40 11.37
N SER A 218 -13.87 3.45 10.97
CA SER A 218 -14.36 4.61 10.22
C SER A 218 -13.16 5.39 9.67
N ASP A 219 -13.40 6.47 8.93
CA ASP A 219 -12.35 7.34 8.39
C ASP A 219 -11.44 7.94 9.47
N TRP A 220 -11.97 8.07 10.70
CA TRP A 220 -11.23 8.66 11.80
C TRP A 220 -10.46 7.64 12.65
N PHE A 221 -10.67 6.31 12.45
CA PHE A 221 -10.00 5.28 13.23
C PHE A 221 -9.62 4.07 12.37
N ILE A 222 -8.32 3.84 12.21
CA ILE A 222 -7.76 2.70 11.49
C ILE A 222 -6.69 2.05 12.35
N LEU A 223 -6.79 0.75 12.57
CA LEU A 223 -5.84 -0.06 13.32
C LEU A 223 -5.27 -1.14 12.39
N GLY A 224 -3.97 -1.40 12.50
CA GLY A 224 -3.36 -2.51 11.75
C GLY A 224 -2.24 -3.20 12.50
N ALA A 225 -2.02 -4.46 12.16
CA ALA A 225 -0.96 -5.28 12.70
C ALA A 225 -0.34 -6.16 11.61
N GLY A 226 0.95 -6.46 11.74
CA GLY A 226 1.64 -7.32 10.80
C GLY A 226 2.81 -8.07 11.43
N VAL A 227 3.12 -9.23 10.84
CA VAL A 227 4.31 -10.03 11.14
C VAL A 227 5.00 -10.40 9.85
N TYR A 228 6.34 -10.31 9.84
CA TYR A 228 7.17 -10.54 8.67
C TYR A 228 8.39 -11.37 9.05
N PHE A 229 8.82 -12.20 8.11
CA PHE A 229 10.02 -13.04 8.24
C PHE A 229 10.92 -12.79 7.04
N SER A 230 12.22 -12.64 7.31
CA SER A 230 13.24 -12.51 6.26
C SER A 230 14.40 -13.43 6.59
N ASP A 231 14.65 -14.38 5.70
CA ASP A 231 15.75 -15.33 5.76
C ASP A 231 16.87 -14.80 4.86
N PHE A 232 18.02 -14.54 5.44
CA PHE A 232 19.18 -13.97 4.76
C PHE A 232 20.20 -15.04 4.46
N SER A 233 20.93 -14.91 3.36
CA SER A 233 21.89 -15.89 2.86
C SER A 233 23.12 -16.10 3.75
N ASP A 234 23.28 -15.34 4.81
CA ASP A 234 24.30 -15.47 5.85
C ASP A 234 23.78 -16.17 7.12
N ASP A 235 22.75 -17.02 6.99
CA ASP A 235 22.09 -17.77 8.06
C ASP A 235 21.38 -16.90 9.12
N ASN A 236 21.20 -15.62 8.86
CA ASN A 236 20.42 -14.77 9.73
C ASN A 236 18.92 -14.83 9.39
N LEU A 237 18.10 -15.02 10.41
CA LEU A 237 16.65 -14.93 10.32
C LEU A 237 16.15 -13.70 11.07
N ARG A 238 15.54 -12.77 10.35
CA ARG A 238 14.88 -11.60 10.94
C ARG A 238 13.39 -11.84 11.07
N ARG A 239 12.87 -11.49 12.22
CA ARG A 239 11.43 -11.50 12.54
C ARG A 239 11.03 -10.10 12.92
N ASP A 240 10.08 -9.55 12.17
CA ASP A 240 9.53 -8.23 12.40
C ASP A 240 8.05 -8.35 12.77
N ALA A 241 7.61 -7.55 13.73
CA ALA A 241 6.20 -7.37 14.05
C ALA A 241 5.92 -5.88 14.22
N ASN A 242 4.79 -5.43 13.72
CA ASN A 242 4.37 -4.05 13.86
C ASN A 242 2.90 -3.94 14.26
N LEU A 243 2.61 -2.85 14.94
CA LEU A 243 1.26 -2.41 15.25
C LEU A 243 1.19 -0.92 14.92
N TRP A 244 0.16 -0.50 14.20
CA TRP A 244 -0.05 0.92 13.92
C TRP A 244 -1.50 1.30 14.15
N LEU A 245 -1.69 2.57 14.50
CA LEU A 245 -2.98 3.16 14.78
C LEU A 245 -3.01 4.57 14.19
N ASN A 246 -4.00 4.86 13.36
CA ASN A 246 -4.28 6.17 12.82
C ASN A 246 -5.57 6.68 13.43
N ILE A 247 -5.53 7.84 14.08
CA ILE A 247 -6.70 8.49 14.67
C ILE A 247 -6.79 9.91 14.14
N GLN A 248 -7.88 10.23 13.46
CA GLN A 248 -8.23 11.60 13.12
C GLN A 248 -8.93 12.23 14.34
N THR A 249 -8.22 13.05 15.08
CA THR A 249 -8.71 13.66 16.33
C THR A 249 -9.47 14.95 16.13
N PHE A 250 -9.28 15.59 14.99
CA PHE A 250 -9.93 16.85 14.67
C PHE A 250 -10.17 16.97 13.17
N LYS A 251 -11.37 17.42 12.80
CA LYS A 251 -11.71 17.82 11.43
C LYS A 251 -12.66 19.02 11.49
N HIS A 252 -12.22 20.14 10.93
CA HIS A 252 -13.04 21.35 10.83
C HIS A 252 -12.66 22.11 9.56
N ASP A 253 -13.62 22.31 8.68
CA ASP A 253 -13.48 22.97 7.37
C ASP A 253 -12.27 22.40 6.57
N ARG A 254 -11.20 23.20 6.48
CA ARG A 254 -9.96 22.88 5.73
C ARG A 254 -8.89 22.22 6.60
N TRP A 255 -9.13 22.07 7.90
CA TRP A 255 -8.13 21.54 8.84
C TRP A 255 -8.48 20.11 9.25
N THR A 256 -7.49 19.24 9.13
CA THR A 256 -7.59 17.86 9.63
C THR A 256 -6.35 17.55 10.46
N LEU A 257 -6.54 17.09 11.69
CA LEU A 257 -5.46 16.60 12.55
C LEU A 257 -5.56 15.09 12.65
N THR A 258 -4.53 14.41 12.16
CA THR A 258 -4.42 12.95 12.24
C THR A 258 -3.19 12.58 13.05
N ASN A 259 -3.36 11.71 14.05
CA ASN A 259 -2.29 11.17 14.85
C ASN A 259 -1.98 9.73 14.40
N ASN A 260 -0.71 9.47 14.16
CA ASN A 260 -0.21 8.16 13.76
C ASN A 260 0.67 7.59 14.87
N PHE A 261 0.28 6.45 15.41
CA PHE A 261 1.06 5.72 16.41
C PHE A 261 1.58 4.44 15.78
N ARG A 262 2.86 4.15 15.96
CA ARG A 262 3.44 2.91 15.45
C ARG A 262 4.41 2.30 16.45
N VAL A 263 4.30 0.99 16.66
CA VAL A 263 5.22 0.20 17.44
C VAL A 263 5.81 -0.88 16.55
N ASP A 264 7.13 -0.92 16.43
CA ASP A 264 7.86 -1.92 15.67
C ASP A 264 8.70 -2.78 16.60
N TYR A 265 8.64 -4.08 16.40
CA TYR A 265 9.51 -5.06 17.04
C TYR A 265 10.33 -5.77 15.97
N MET A 266 11.64 -5.84 16.16
CA MET A 266 12.56 -6.53 15.26
C MET A 266 13.49 -7.43 16.08
N LYS A 267 13.67 -8.67 15.61
CA LYS A 267 14.60 -9.64 16.20
C LYS A 267 15.39 -10.36 15.10
N ASN A 268 16.70 -10.34 15.20
CA ASN A 268 17.62 -11.13 14.37
C ASN A 268 18.07 -12.39 15.12
N LYS A 269 18.34 -13.48 14.39
CA LYS A 269 18.83 -14.75 14.92
C LYS A 269 20.27 -14.64 15.37
N THR A 270 21.13 -13.98 14.59
CA THR A 270 22.57 -13.89 14.82
C THR A 270 23.01 -12.48 15.22
N ILE A 271 23.99 -12.41 16.11
CA ILE A 271 24.58 -11.15 16.61
C ILE A 271 25.60 -10.60 15.62
N VAL A 272 26.30 -11.48 14.91
CA VAL A 272 27.37 -11.12 13.95
C VAL A 272 26.84 -10.26 12.80
N SER A 273 25.61 -10.49 12.39
CA SER A 273 24.90 -9.72 11.36
C SER A 273 24.36 -8.37 11.86
N ALA A 274 24.51 -8.05 13.14
CA ALA A 274 23.95 -6.82 13.72
C ALA A 274 24.53 -5.56 13.07
N ASP A 275 25.77 -5.59 12.59
CA ASP A 275 26.39 -4.47 11.90
C ASP A 275 25.78 -4.20 10.51
N TYR A 276 25.18 -5.22 9.87
CA TYR A 276 24.49 -5.10 8.59
C TYR A 276 23.03 -4.73 8.74
N TYR A 277 22.37 -5.34 9.74
CA TYR A 277 20.91 -5.29 9.91
C TYR A 277 20.46 -4.29 10.94
N ASN A 278 21.39 -3.86 11.83
CA ASN A 278 21.09 -2.91 12.88
C ASN A 278 22.00 -1.69 12.77
N PRO A 279 21.50 -0.47 12.63
CA PRO A 279 22.32 0.73 12.57
C PRO A 279 22.98 1.08 13.92
N SER A 280 22.70 0.36 14.98
CA SER A 280 23.30 0.57 16.30
C SER A 280 24.13 -0.64 16.74
N LYS A 281 25.26 -0.41 17.37
CA LYS A 281 26.02 -1.41 18.16
C LYS A 281 25.23 -1.89 19.39
N ALA A 282 23.96 -2.17 19.28
CA ALA A 282 23.22 -2.77 20.36
C ALA A 282 23.69 -4.21 20.49
N VAL A 283 24.67 -4.41 21.34
CA VAL A 283 25.06 -5.70 21.86
C VAL A 283 23.80 -6.45 22.27
N GLY A 284 23.56 -7.56 21.59
CA GLY A 284 22.61 -8.60 21.99
C GLY A 284 21.17 -8.16 22.25
N ASN A 285 20.24 -8.81 21.58
CA ASN A 285 18.83 -8.96 21.95
C ASN A 285 18.10 -7.80 22.66
N ARG A 286 18.47 -6.54 22.45
CA ARG A 286 17.70 -5.42 23.00
C ARG A 286 16.43 -5.25 22.19
N ARG A 287 15.30 -5.56 22.81
CA ARG A 287 13.96 -5.13 22.39
C ARG A 287 13.99 -3.62 22.19
N ARG A 288 14.06 -3.12 20.96
CA ARG A 288 13.80 -1.71 20.69
C ARG A 288 12.30 -1.53 20.59
N LYS A 289 11.72 -1.05 21.66
CA LYS A 289 10.47 -0.31 21.57
C LYS A 289 10.84 1.06 20.98
N ARG A 290 10.61 1.28 19.70
CA ARG A 290 10.50 2.65 19.20
C ARG A 290 9.13 3.15 19.65
N LEU A 291 9.13 3.96 20.67
CA LEU A 291 7.98 4.75 21.04
C LEU A 291 7.74 5.78 19.94
N ALA A 292 6.52 5.77 19.43
CA ALA A 292 5.81 6.77 18.65
C ALA A 292 6.64 7.94 18.10
N SER A 293 6.74 8.05 16.79
CA SER A 293 6.88 9.36 16.16
C SER A 293 5.50 10.00 16.08
N VAL A 294 5.30 11.07 16.82
CA VAL A 294 4.16 11.99 16.61
C VAL A 294 4.57 12.89 15.47
N SER A 295 3.90 12.80 14.36
CA SER A 295 4.00 13.73 13.23
C SER A 295 2.67 14.44 13.01
#